data_574eeaf6fda72a90d0ecd7a1d34a6fde
#
_entry.id   574eeaf6fda72a90d0ecd7a1d34a6fde
#
_cell.length_a   1.000
_cell.length_b   1.000
_cell.length_c   1.000
_cell.angle_alpha   90.00
_cell.angle_beta   90.00
_cell.angle_gamma   90.00
#
_symmetry.space_group_name_H-M   'P 1'
#
loop_
_entity.id
_entity.type
_entity.pdbx_description
1 polymer ?
#
loop_
_entity_poly.entity_id
_entity_poly.type
_entity_poly.pdbx_seq_one_letter_code
_entity_poly.pdbx_strand_id
1 'polypeptide(L)'
;MIQEWFKELLIDGIISNLTGMFDTLNTKVGEIAGEVGMTPAAWNSSIFNMIRNLSETVIVPIAGIILTFVMCYELIQLIIEKNNLHDFDTWIFFKWIFKTFCAVLIVTNTWNIVMAVFDMAQSVVSQSAGVIISDAGIDISGVVGNLETTLADWSIGSLLGLWFQSIFVGLCSHILTIAIFLVIYGRMIEVYLTVSVGPIPFATMANREWGQTGQNYLKSLLALGFQAFLIMVCVGIYAVLVQNIAVGDDITVAIWECLGYTVLLCYTLFRTGSLAKSLFGAH
;
A
#
# COMPACT_ATOMS: atom_id res chain seq x y z
N MET A 1 1.74 52.60 11.65
CA MET A 1 3.09 52.20 11.12
C MET A 1 3.64 50.95 11.81
N ILE A 2 4.04 50.96 13.12
CA ILE A 2 4.55 49.73 13.76
C ILE A 2 3.49 48.62 13.91
N GLN A 3 2.25 48.97 14.26
CA GLN A 3 1.17 48.04 14.38
C GLN A 3 0.74 47.45 13.02
N GLU A 4 0.73 48.23 11.97
CA GLU A 4 0.42 47.80 10.62
C GLU A 4 1.49 46.84 10.11
N TRP A 5 2.77 47.21 10.24
CA TRP A 5 3.89 46.32 9.86
C TRP A 5 3.85 44.97 10.63
N PHE A 6 3.53 45.01 11.92
CA PHE A 6 3.42 43.79 12.71
C PHE A 6 2.23 42.94 12.28
N LYS A 7 1.12 43.56 11.87
CA LYS A 7 -0.06 42.90 11.34
C LYS A 7 0.25 42.22 9.99
N GLU A 8 0.92 42.91 9.06
CA GLU A 8 1.37 42.35 7.80
C GLU A 8 2.31 41.15 8.02
N LEU A 9 3.28 41.24 8.94
CA LEU A 9 4.18 40.14 9.25
C LEU A 9 3.44 38.90 9.75
N LEU A 10 2.39 39.06 10.56
CA LEU A 10 1.58 37.95 11.03
C LEU A 10 0.73 37.34 9.91
N ILE A 11 0.15 38.16 9.04
CA ILE A 11 -0.65 37.72 7.89
C ILE A 11 0.24 36.92 6.91
N ASP A 12 1.38 37.45 6.55
CA ASP A 12 2.35 36.77 5.68
C ASP A 12 2.81 35.43 6.28
N GLY A 13 3.07 35.41 7.60
CA GLY A 13 3.46 34.19 8.31
C GLY A 13 2.33 33.14 8.29
N ILE A 14 1.08 33.52 8.51
CA ILE A 14 -0.09 32.63 8.44
C ILE A 14 -0.24 32.08 7.02
N ILE A 15 -0.26 32.95 6.02
CA ILE A 15 -0.41 32.56 4.60
C ILE A 15 0.72 31.60 4.20
N SER A 16 1.96 31.93 4.55
CA SER A 16 3.12 31.06 4.27
C SER A 16 3.00 29.68 4.90
N ASN A 17 2.59 29.61 6.19
CA ASN A 17 2.41 28.34 6.90
C ASN A 17 1.29 27.50 6.27
N LEU A 18 0.15 28.11 5.93
CA LEU A 18 -0.98 27.40 5.34
C LEU A 18 -0.68 26.95 3.91
N THR A 19 -0.09 27.82 3.09
CA THR A 19 0.35 27.45 1.73
C THR A 19 1.34 26.30 1.77
N GLY A 20 2.36 26.38 2.64
CA GLY A 20 3.34 25.32 2.81
C GLY A 20 2.73 24.00 3.31
N MET A 21 1.72 24.04 4.15
CA MET A 21 0.96 22.85 4.58
C MET A 21 0.22 22.22 3.40
N PHE A 22 -0.53 22.99 2.64
CA PHE A 22 -1.29 22.47 1.49
C PHE A 22 -0.38 21.98 0.37
N ASP A 23 0.71 22.69 0.05
CA ASP A 23 1.69 22.24 -0.92
C ASP A 23 2.35 20.91 -0.51
N THR A 24 2.64 20.77 0.78
CA THR A 24 3.15 19.50 1.34
C THR A 24 2.14 18.38 1.17
N LEU A 25 0.87 18.62 1.47
CA LEU A 25 -0.20 17.64 1.34
C LEU A 25 -0.45 17.26 -0.13
N ASN A 26 -0.54 18.25 -1.04
CA ASN A 26 -0.71 17.99 -2.47
C ASN A 26 0.45 17.19 -3.05
N THR A 27 1.68 17.56 -2.71
CA THR A 27 2.88 16.83 -3.13
C THR A 27 2.83 15.39 -2.64
N LYS A 28 2.44 15.17 -1.37
CA LYS A 28 2.34 13.82 -0.81
C LYS A 28 1.23 12.98 -1.42
N VAL A 29 0.08 13.55 -1.70
CA VAL A 29 -0.99 12.86 -2.44
C VAL A 29 -0.50 12.41 -3.82
N GLY A 30 0.22 13.27 -4.55
CA GLY A 30 0.83 12.93 -5.82
C GLY A 30 1.92 11.86 -5.72
N GLU A 31 2.80 11.95 -4.73
CA GLU A 31 3.83 10.93 -4.45
C GLU A 31 3.22 9.58 -4.11
N ILE A 32 2.17 9.54 -3.24
CA ILE A 32 1.46 8.32 -2.90
C ILE A 32 0.92 7.65 -4.17
N ALA A 33 0.22 8.42 -5.00
CA ALA A 33 -0.37 7.92 -6.23
C ALA A 33 0.71 7.34 -7.18
N GLY A 34 1.86 8.00 -7.30
CA GLY A 34 2.99 7.54 -8.09
C GLY A 34 3.65 6.28 -7.53
N GLU A 35 4.04 6.29 -6.27
CA GLU A 35 4.79 5.19 -5.64
C GLU A 35 3.95 3.93 -5.43
N VAL A 36 2.67 4.08 -5.04
CA VAL A 36 1.77 2.95 -4.83
C VAL A 36 1.45 2.20 -6.12
N GLY A 37 1.46 2.91 -7.26
CA GLY A 37 1.30 2.35 -8.59
C GLY A 37 2.53 1.67 -9.16
N MET A 38 3.69 1.73 -8.51
CA MET A 38 4.92 1.09 -9.02
C MET A 38 4.91 -0.42 -8.77
N THR A 39 5.45 -1.18 -9.77
CA THR A 39 5.79 -2.60 -9.55
C THR A 39 7.02 -2.69 -8.64
N PRO A 40 7.24 -3.84 -7.97
CA PRO A 40 8.48 -4.06 -7.21
C PRO A 40 9.74 -3.82 -8.04
N ALA A 41 9.75 -4.21 -9.32
CA ALA A 41 10.89 -4.00 -10.21
C ALA A 41 11.17 -2.51 -10.50
N ALA A 42 10.10 -1.71 -10.67
CA ALA A 42 10.21 -0.28 -10.97
C ALA A 42 10.57 0.55 -9.73
N TRP A 43 10.14 0.12 -8.53
CA TRP A 43 10.38 0.85 -7.29
C TRP A 43 11.85 0.89 -6.91
N ASN A 44 12.55 -0.24 -6.94
CA ASN A 44 14.00 -0.30 -6.70
C ASN A 44 14.62 -1.55 -7.35
N SER A 45 15.28 -1.35 -8.49
CA SER A 45 15.88 -2.44 -9.26
C SER A 45 17.02 -3.16 -8.51
N SER A 46 17.76 -2.48 -7.65
CA SER A 46 18.87 -3.10 -6.89
C SER A 46 18.33 -4.04 -5.83
N ILE A 47 17.33 -3.60 -5.05
CA ILE A 47 16.64 -4.45 -4.05
C ILE A 47 15.95 -5.61 -4.76
N PHE A 48 15.22 -5.33 -5.85
CA PHE A 48 14.54 -6.35 -6.65
C PHE A 48 15.48 -7.47 -7.09
N ASN A 49 16.63 -7.13 -7.70
CA ASN A 49 17.60 -8.10 -8.16
C ASN A 49 18.25 -8.88 -7.00
N MET A 50 18.53 -8.22 -5.88
CA MET A 50 19.06 -8.87 -4.67
C MET A 50 18.06 -9.91 -4.14
N ILE A 51 16.80 -9.56 -3.98
CA ILE A 51 15.74 -10.45 -3.47
C ILE A 51 15.48 -11.59 -4.45
N ARG A 52 15.46 -11.29 -5.76
CA ARG A 52 15.34 -12.32 -6.80
C ARG A 52 16.47 -13.35 -6.70
N ASN A 53 17.71 -12.90 -6.66
CA ASN A 53 18.87 -13.79 -6.53
C ASN A 53 18.78 -14.63 -5.25
N LEU A 54 18.39 -14.03 -4.12
CA LEU A 54 18.19 -14.75 -2.85
C LEU A 54 17.10 -15.83 -3.00
N SER A 55 15.97 -15.49 -3.60
CA SER A 55 14.89 -16.45 -3.83
C SER A 55 15.32 -17.60 -4.74
N GLU A 56 15.94 -17.29 -5.88
CA GLU A 56 16.32 -18.29 -6.89
C GLU A 56 17.51 -19.18 -6.44
N THR A 57 18.52 -18.61 -5.75
CA THR A 57 19.74 -19.35 -5.40
C THR A 57 19.68 -20.04 -4.05
N VAL A 58 18.90 -19.54 -3.10
CA VAL A 58 18.84 -20.09 -1.73
C VAL A 58 17.49 -20.74 -1.46
N ILE A 59 16.39 -20.04 -1.74
CA ILE A 59 15.06 -20.51 -1.31
C ILE A 59 14.50 -21.59 -2.25
N VAL A 60 14.69 -21.48 -3.57
CA VAL A 60 14.24 -22.51 -4.53
C VAL A 60 14.88 -23.89 -4.24
N PRO A 61 16.19 -24.05 -3.99
CA PRO A 61 16.75 -25.33 -3.58
C PRO A 61 16.14 -25.90 -2.30
N ILE A 62 15.89 -25.05 -1.28
CA ILE A 62 15.21 -25.48 -0.04
C ILE A 62 13.78 -25.94 -0.34
N ALA A 63 13.06 -25.18 -1.14
CA ALA A 63 11.70 -25.53 -1.57
C ALA A 63 11.70 -26.84 -2.37
N GLY A 64 12.74 -27.13 -3.16
CA GLY A 64 12.93 -28.41 -3.87
C GLY A 64 13.04 -29.60 -2.92
N ILE A 65 13.77 -29.46 -1.81
CA ILE A 65 13.87 -30.50 -0.76
C ILE A 65 12.50 -30.71 -0.10
N ILE A 66 11.81 -29.62 0.25
CA ILE A 66 10.46 -29.68 0.82
C ILE A 66 9.50 -30.35 -0.15
N LEU A 67 9.51 -29.95 -1.43
CA LEU A 67 8.67 -30.54 -2.46
C LEU A 67 8.91 -32.05 -2.60
N THR A 68 10.19 -32.46 -2.60
CA THR A 68 10.54 -33.89 -2.67
C THR A 68 9.91 -34.66 -1.51
N PHE A 69 10.05 -34.15 -0.29
CA PHE A 69 9.43 -34.76 0.89
C PHE A 69 7.90 -34.82 0.77
N VAL A 70 7.28 -33.70 0.38
CA VAL A 70 5.82 -33.58 0.18
C VAL A 70 5.32 -34.58 -0.85
N MET A 71 6.03 -34.73 -1.97
CA MET A 71 5.61 -35.66 -3.04
C MET A 71 5.83 -37.13 -2.67
N CYS A 72 6.88 -37.45 -1.91
CA CYS A 72 7.05 -38.80 -1.37
C CYS A 72 5.94 -39.14 -0.38
N TYR A 73 5.59 -38.24 0.51
CA TYR A 73 4.48 -38.40 1.46
C TYR A 73 3.13 -38.57 0.75
N GLU A 74 2.86 -37.77 -0.28
CA GLU A 74 1.66 -37.91 -1.12
C GLU A 74 1.58 -39.29 -1.79
N LEU A 75 2.73 -39.80 -2.32
CA LEU A 75 2.77 -41.12 -2.92
C LEU A 75 2.43 -42.23 -1.90
N ILE A 76 2.99 -42.15 -0.69
CA ILE A 76 2.69 -43.09 0.40
C ILE A 76 1.21 -43.05 0.74
N GLN A 77 0.61 -41.88 0.88
CA GLN A 77 -0.83 -41.73 1.15
C GLN A 77 -1.69 -42.37 0.03
N LEU A 78 -1.34 -42.12 -1.24
CA LEU A 78 -2.05 -42.71 -2.37
C LEU A 78 -2.02 -44.25 -2.37
N ILE A 79 -0.91 -44.83 -1.93
CA ILE A 79 -0.75 -46.31 -1.80
C ILE A 79 -1.59 -46.84 -0.65
N ILE A 80 -1.59 -46.15 0.51
CA ILE A 80 -2.33 -46.59 1.72
C ILE A 80 -3.85 -46.47 1.53
N GLU A 81 -4.32 -45.34 0.95
CA GLU A 81 -5.78 -45.11 0.74
C GLU A 81 -6.44 -46.18 -0.13
N LYS A 82 -5.70 -46.79 -1.03
CA LYS A 82 -6.22 -47.80 -1.95
C LYS A 82 -6.28 -49.23 -1.35
N ASN A 83 -5.77 -49.43 -0.15
CA ASN A 83 -5.87 -50.61 0.74
C ASN A 83 -5.70 -52.01 0.11
N ASN A 84 -5.37 -52.13 -1.18
CA ASN A 84 -5.10 -53.34 -1.91
C ASN A 84 -3.90 -53.15 -2.83
N LEU A 85 -2.72 -53.58 -2.40
CA LEU A 85 -1.52 -53.70 -3.27
C LEU A 85 -1.75 -54.59 -4.52
N HIS A 86 -2.89 -55.27 -4.59
CA HIS A 86 -3.22 -56.17 -5.69
C HIS A 86 -3.86 -55.48 -6.91
N ASP A 87 -4.47 -54.29 -6.72
CA ASP A 87 -5.06 -53.48 -7.80
C ASP A 87 -4.34 -52.13 -7.96
N PHE A 88 -3.03 -52.19 -8.15
CA PHE A 88 -2.25 -50.97 -8.40
C PHE A 88 -2.56 -50.45 -9.82
N ASP A 89 -3.54 -49.55 -9.91
CA ASP A 89 -3.91 -48.90 -11.16
C ASP A 89 -2.77 -47.99 -11.63
N THR A 90 -2.15 -48.39 -12.74
CA THR A 90 -1.08 -47.62 -13.41
C THR A 90 -1.47 -46.15 -13.63
N TRP A 91 -2.77 -45.87 -13.77
CA TRP A 91 -3.32 -44.54 -13.94
C TRP A 91 -3.10 -43.60 -12.73
N ILE A 92 -3.06 -44.14 -11.52
CA ILE A 92 -2.79 -43.36 -10.29
C ILE A 92 -1.35 -42.87 -10.29
N PHE A 93 -0.41 -43.73 -10.74
CA PHE A 93 0.99 -43.38 -10.85
C PHE A 93 1.22 -42.29 -11.89
N PHE A 94 0.54 -42.34 -13.04
CA PHE A 94 0.59 -41.27 -14.01
C PHE A 94 0.04 -39.95 -13.47
N LYS A 95 -1.05 -39.95 -12.73
CA LYS A 95 -1.58 -38.75 -12.08
C LYS A 95 -0.57 -38.15 -11.10
N TRP A 96 0.09 -38.99 -10.32
CA TRP A 96 1.12 -38.52 -9.37
C TRP A 96 2.34 -37.93 -10.10
N ILE A 97 2.83 -38.55 -11.15
CA ILE A 97 3.93 -38.03 -11.98
C ILE A 97 3.55 -36.67 -12.57
N PHE A 98 2.35 -36.56 -13.17
CA PHE A 98 1.89 -35.30 -13.73
C PHE A 98 1.76 -34.21 -12.67
N LYS A 99 1.22 -34.53 -11.50
CA LYS A 99 1.14 -33.63 -10.35
C LYS A 99 2.50 -33.14 -9.90
N THR A 100 3.48 -34.07 -9.81
CA THR A 100 4.87 -33.76 -9.45
C THR A 100 5.49 -32.81 -10.49
N PHE A 101 5.31 -33.09 -11.76
CA PHE A 101 5.80 -32.25 -12.84
C PHE A 101 5.22 -30.81 -12.75
N CYS A 102 3.91 -30.68 -12.57
CA CYS A 102 3.28 -29.37 -12.38
C CYS A 102 3.81 -28.66 -11.12
N ALA A 103 4.00 -29.39 -10.03
CA ALA A 103 4.51 -28.81 -8.79
C ALA A 103 5.96 -28.30 -8.94
N VAL A 104 6.83 -29.05 -9.64
CA VAL A 104 8.18 -28.60 -9.96
C VAL A 104 8.16 -27.34 -10.82
N LEU A 105 7.30 -27.30 -11.87
CA LEU A 105 7.16 -26.12 -12.71
C LEU A 105 6.71 -24.89 -11.92
N ILE A 106 5.77 -25.03 -10.99
CA ILE A 106 5.29 -23.94 -10.15
C ILE A 106 6.41 -23.43 -9.24
N VAL A 107 7.11 -24.32 -8.54
CA VAL A 107 8.19 -23.96 -7.60
C VAL A 107 9.34 -23.27 -8.32
N THR A 108 9.77 -23.79 -9.47
CA THR A 108 10.88 -23.22 -10.25
C THR A 108 10.51 -21.88 -10.92
N ASN A 109 9.24 -21.65 -11.20
CA ASN A 109 8.74 -20.40 -11.79
C ASN A 109 8.03 -19.49 -10.79
N THR A 110 8.18 -19.75 -9.50
CA THR A 110 7.51 -18.97 -8.44
C THR A 110 7.72 -17.47 -8.60
N TRP A 111 8.94 -17.03 -8.90
CA TRP A 111 9.25 -15.62 -9.10
C TRP A 111 8.38 -14.97 -10.17
N ASN A 112 8.30 -15.59 -11.34
CA ASN A 112 7.49 -15.07 -12.45
C ASN A 112 5.99 -15.06 -12.11
N ILE A 113 5.50 -16.10 -11.43
CA ILE A 113 4.09 -16.20 -11.01
C ILE A 113 3.75 -15.06 -10.04
N VAL A 114 4.60 -14.84 -9.05
CA VAL A 114 4.38 -13.81 -8.03
C VAL A 114 4.47 -12.41 -8.64
N MET A 115 5.44 -12.16 -9.53
CA MET A 115 5.53 -10.87 -10.23
C MET A 115 4.30 -10.60 -11.10
N ALA A 116 3.77 -11.61 -11.78
CA ALA A 116 2.55 -11.46 -12.56
C ALA A 116 1.33 -11.03 -11.71
N VAL A 117 1.25 -11.43 -10.43
CA VAL A 117 0.22 -10.96 -9.50
C VAL A 117 0.37 -9.45 -9.24
N PHE A 118 1.60 -8.96 -9.03
CA PHE A 118 1.84 -7.53 -8.81
C PHE A 118 1.67 -6.70 -10.08
N ASP A 119 1.99 -7.24 -11.26
CA ASP A 119 1.75 -6.56 -12.54
C ASP A 119 0.25 -6.41 -12.81
N MET A 120 -0.55 -7.43 -12.51
CA MET A 120 -2.02 -7.34 -12.57
C MET A 120 -2.56 -6.29 -11.58
N ALA A 121 -2.07 -6.30 -10.34
CA ALA A 121 -2.46 -5.34 -9.32
C ALA A 121 -2.11 -3.91 -9.75
N GLN A 122 -0.93 -3.69 -10.32
CA GLN A 122 -0.53 -2.40 -10.88
C GLN A 122 -1.46 -1.92 -11.99
N SER A 123 -1.86 -2.81 -12.90
CA SER A 123 -2.81 -2.46 -13.96
C SER A 123 -4.13 -1.93 -13.39
N VAL A 124 -4.64 -2.55 -12.32
CA VAL A 124 -5.84 -2.08 -11.62
C VAL A 124 -5.61 -0.71 -10.98
N VAL A 125 -4.47 -0.52 -10.32
CA VAL A 125 -4.11 0.76 -9.67
C VAL A 125 -3.99 1.88 -10.71
N SER A 126 -3.32 1.63 -11.84
CA SER A 126 -3.13 2.63 -12.91
C SER A 126 -4.45 3.07 -13.53
N GLN A 127 -5.36 2.12 -13.77
CA GLN A 127 -6.69 2.43 -14.29
C GLN A 127 -7.52 3.22 -13.26
N SER A 128 -7.42 2.89 -11.99
CA SER A 128 -8.11 3.60 -10.90
C SER A 128 -7.55 5.00 -10.69
N ALA A 129 -6.23 5.16 -10.80
CA ALA A 129 -5.56 6.45 -10.69
C ALA A 129 -6.07 7.45 -11.76
N GLY A 130 -6.29 6.99 -12.99
CA GLY A 130 -6.85 7.82 -14.06
C GLY A 130 -8.25 8.37 -13.74
N VAL A 131 -9.07 7.62 -13.01
CA VAL A 131 -10.40 8.07 -12.55
C VAL A 131 -10.30 8.99 -11.33
N ILE A 132 -9.41 8.69 -10.40
CA ILE A 132 -9.30 9.40 -9.11
C ILE A 132 -8.55 10.73 -9.26
N ILE A 133 -7.44 10.75 -10.02
CA ILE A 133 -6.56 11.92 -10.14
C ILE A 133 -7.19 13.04 -10.98
N SER A 134 -8.09 12.73 -11.92
CA SER A 134 -8.79 13.75 -12.69
C SER A 134 -9.61 14.69 -11.80
N ASP A 135 -10.03 14.20 -10.61
CA ASP A 135 -10.87 14.95 -9.67
C ASP A 135 -10.12 15.36 -8.39
N ALA A 136 -8.84 14.94 -8.22
CA ALA A 136 -8.11 15.05 -6.95
C ALA A 136 -7.18 16.28 -6.85
N GLY A 137 -7.10 17.14 -7.86
CA GLY A 137 -6.34 18.38 -7.78
C GLY A 137 -6.94 19.34 -6.77
N ILE A 138 -6.33 19.50 -5.59
CA ILE A 138 -6.78 20.47 -4.57
C ILE A 138 -6.33 21.87 -5.04
N ASP A 139 -7.25 22.63 -5.61
CA ASP A 139 -7.00 24.04 -5.97
C ASP A 139 -7.24 24.93 -4.76
N ILE A 140 -6.13 25.33 -4.14
CA ILE A 140 -6.11 26.24 -2.99
C ILE A 140 -5.93 27.71 -3.38
N SER A 141 -5.77 28.02 -4.67
CA SER A 141 -5.51 29.39 -5.14
C SER A 141 -6.64 30.34 -4.75
N GLY A 142 -7.88 29.88 -4.85
CA GLY A 142 -9.06 30.63 -4.43
C GLY A 142 -9.16 30.83 -2.91
N VAL A 143 -8.73 29.83 -2.14
CA VAL A 143 -8.70 29.87 -0.68
C VAL A 143 -7.65 30.88 -0.19
N VAL A 144 -6.45 30.80 -0.70
CA VAL A 144 -5.32 31.68 -0.32
C VAL A 144 -5.58 33.14 -0.75
N GLY A 145 -6.14 33.37 -1.94
CA GLY A 145 -6.42 34.72 -2.43
C GLY A 145 -7.44 35.50 -1.60
N ASN A 146 -8.41 34.80 -0.99
CA ASN A 146 -9.40 35.43 -0.11
C ASN A 146 -8.91 35.59 1.34
N LEU A 147 -7.88 34.80 1.75
CA LEU A 147 -7.33 34.86 3.10
C LEU A 147 -6.74 36.21 3.44
N GLU A 148 -5.95 36.81 2.55
CA GLU A 148 -5.28 38.10 2.78
C GLU A 148 -6.30 39.20 3.07
N THR A 149 -7.36 39.28 2.26
CA THR A 149 -8.42 40.28 2.44
C THR A 149 -9.22 40.09 3.71
N THR A 150 -9.53 38.83 4.07
CA THR A 150 -10.28 38.48 5.27
C THR A 150 -9.47 38.75 6.55
N LEU A 151 -8.18 38.38 6.55
CA LEU A 151 -7.28 38.58 7.70
C LEU A 151 -6.93 40.05 7.92
N ALA A 152 -7.00 40.88 6.89
CA ALA A 152 -6.73 42.32 7.00
C ALA A 152 -7.69 43.03 7.99
N ASP A 153 -8.91 42.55 8.18
CA ASP A 153 -9.89 43.13 9.10
C ASP A 153 -9.77 42.60 10.55
N TRP A 154 -8.93 41.57 10.78
CA TRP A 154 -8.80 40.93 12.09
C TRP A 154 -7.97 41.74 13.08
N SER A 155 -8.24 41.55 14.39
CA SER A 155 -7.43 42.14 15.46
C SER A 155 -6.08 41.43 15.57
N ILE A 156 -5.04 42.15 16.04
CA ILE A 156 -3.70 41.59 16.27
C ILE A 156 -3.74 40.39 17.21
N GLY A 157 -4.61 40.39 18.21
CA GLY A 157 -4.77 39.26 19.15
C GLY A 157 -5.31 38.01 18.45
N SER A 158 -6.30 38.16 17.57
CA SER A 158 -6.85 37.05 16.76
C SER A 158 -5.82 36.51 15.79
N LEU A 159 -5.06 37.39 15.12
CA LEU A 159 -3.98 37.01 14.21
C LEU A 159 -2.84 36.25 14.90
N LEU A 160 -2.44 36.66 16.12
CA LEU A 160 -1.46 35.93 16.92
C LEU A 160 -1.97 34.52 17.25
N GLY A 161 -3.24 34.40 17.66
CA GLY A 161 -3.86 33.11 17.92
C GLY A 161 -3.84 32.20 16.69
N LEU A 162 -4.23 32.71 15.54
CA LEU A 162 -4.22 31.96 14.28
C LEU A 162 -2.81 31.62 13.80
N TRP A 163 -1.83 32.52 14.00
CA TRP A 163 -0.43 32.26 13.68
C TRP A 163 0.15 31.09 14.50
N PHE A 164 -0.10 31.04 15.80
CA PHE A 164 0.29 29.89 16.63
C PHE A 164 -0.40 28.59 16.19
N GLN A 165 -1.70 28.67 15.87
CA GLN A 165 -2.45 27.51 15.34
C GLN A 165 -1.86 27.02 14.02
N SER A 166 -1.53 27.90 13.07
CA SER A 166 -0.95 27.54 11.77
C SER A 166 0.40 26.84 11.90
N ILE A 167 1.25 27.30 12.81
CA ILE A 167 2.53 26.62 13.13
C ILE A 167 2.27 25.20 13.69
N PHE A 168 1.34 25.07 14.63
CA PHE A 168 1.02 23.79 15.26
C PHE A 168 0.46 22.80 14.22
N VAL A 169 -0.46 23.24 13.38
CA VAL A 169 -1.05 22.42 12.30
C VAL A 169 0.01 22.04 11.27
N GLY A 170 0.90 22.95 10.90
CA GLY A 170 2.05 22.67 10.03
C GLY A 170 2.97 21.57 10.61
N LEU A 171 3.29 21.64 11.90
CA LEU A 171 4.06 20.60 12.58
C LEU A 171 3.35 19.25 12.57
N CYS A 172 2.05 19.21 12.85
CA CYS A 172 1.25 18.00 12.76
C CYS A 172 1.26 17.41 11.35
N SER A 173 1.13 18.24 10.32
CA SER A 173 1.18 17.81 8.91
C SER A 173 2.50 17.16 8.55
N HIS A 174 3.63 17.66 9.04
CA HIS A 174 4.92 17.00 8.86
C HIS A 174 5.01 15.62 9.53
N ILE A 175 4.47 15.47 10.75
CA ILE A 175 4.39 14.16 11.42
C ILE A 175 3.55 13.18 10.62
N LEU A 176 2.39 13.63 10.09
CA LEU A 176 1.51 12.81 9.28
C LEU A 176 2.15 12.41 7.95
N THR A 177 2.97 13.29 7.35
CA THR A 177 3.79 12.97 6.17
C THR A 177 4.74 11.80 6.43
N ILE A 178 5.40 11.78 7.59
CA ILE A 178 6.26 10.65 8.00
C ILE A 178 5.43 9.36 8.18
N ALA A 179 4.24 9.46 8.75
CA ALA A 179 3.35 8.30 8.91
C ALA A 179 2.93 7.72 7.54
N ILE A 180 2.61 8.56 6.57
CA ILE A 180 2.30 8.15 5.19
C ILE A 180 3.49 7.45 4.54
N PHE A 181 4.68 8.03 4.64
CA PHE A 181 5.92 7.41 4.16
C PHE A 181 6.12 6.01 4.74
N LEU A 182 5.93 5.83 6.05
CA LEU A 182 6.06 4.51 6.71
C LEU A 182 5.08 3.47 6.16
N VAL A 183 3.84 3.86 5.83
CA VAL A 183 2.86 2.94 5.25
C VAL A 183 3.28 2.47 3.87
N ILE A 184 3.71 3.38 3.00
CA ILE A 184 4.05 3.09 1.60
C ILE A 184 5.32 2.25 1.52
N TYR A 185 6.39 2.70 2.17
CA TYR A 185 7.67 1.98 2.17
C TYR A 185 7.58 0.67 2.95
N GLY A 186 6.84 0.66 4.06
CA GLY A 186 6.58 -0.55 4.84
C GLY A 186 5.87 -1.62 4.01
N ARG A 187 4.87 -1.23 3.20
CA ARG A 187 4.20 -2.12 2.25
C ARG A 187 5.18 -2.73 1.24
N MET A 188 6.05 -1.91 0.62
CA MET A 188 7.02 -2.42 -0.36
C MET A 188 8.01 -3.39 0.28
N ILE A 189 8.46 -3.13 1.50
CA ILE A 189 9.31 -4.06 2.26
C ILE A 189 8.55 -5.36 2.54
N GLU A 190 7.28 -5.29 2.96
CA GLU A 190 6.43 -6.48 3.19
C GLU A 190 6.27 -7.30 1.90
N VAL A 191 6.10 -6.65 0.74
CA VAL A 191 6.07 -7.31 -0.57
C VAL A 191 7.36 -8.07 -0.82
N TYR A 192 8.53 -7.44 -0.69
CA TYR A 192 9.81 -8.11 -0.93
C TYR A 192 10.07 -9.26 0.04
N LEU A 193 9.75 -9.10 1.33
CA LEU A 193 9.89 -10.17 2.32
C LEU A 193 8.98 -11.36 1.96
N THR A 194 7.73 -11.10 1.61
CA THR A 194 6.78 -12.15 1.25
C THR A 194 7.20 -12.88 -0.03
N VAL A 195 7.63 -12.14 -1.05
CA VAL A 195 8.06 -12.70 -2.33
C VAL A 195 9.35 -13.53 -2.18
N SER A 196 10.28 -13.11 -1.32
CA SER A 196 11.56 -13.80 -1.15
C SER A 196 11.41 -15.27 -0.75
N VAL A 197 10.41 -15.59 0.09
CA VAL A 197 10.16 -16.94 0.61
C VAL A 197 9.12 -17.74 -0.19
N GLY A 198 8.59 -17.17 -1.26
CA GLY A 198 7.49 -17.70 -2.05
C GLY A 198 7.61 -19.17 -2.49
N PRO A 199 8.78 -19.66 -2.93
CA PRO A 199 8.95 -21.05 -3.34
C PRO A 199 8.55 -22.08 -2.27
N ILE A 200 8.75 -21.77 -0.97
CA ILE A 200 8.45 -22.69 0.14
C ILE A 200 6.95 -22.96 0.27
N PRO A 201 6.06 -21.96 0.41
CA PRO A 201 4.62 -22.18 0.43
C PRO A 201 4.09 -22.86 -0.83
N PHE A 202 4.62 -22.53 -2.01
CA PHE A 202 4.21 -23.18 -3.25
C PHE A 202 4.58 -24.67 -3.29
N ALA A 203 5.73 -25.05 -2.71
CA ALA A 203 6.11 -26.45 -2.60
C ALA A 203 5.11 -27.28 -1.77
N THR A 204 4.45 -26.67 -0.76
CA THR A 204 3.45 -27.36 0.05
C THR A 204 2.10 -27.52 -0.65
N MET A 205 1.77 -26.72 -1.68
CA MET A 205 0.50 -26.80 -2.39
C MET A 205 0.25 -28.15 -3.08
N ALA A 206 1.31 -28.89 -3.33
CA ALA A 206 1.22 -30.19 -3.98
C ALA A 206 0.54 -31.28 -3.14
N ASN A 207 0.45 -31.15 -1.83
CA ASN A 207 -0.19 -32.09 -0.93
C ASN A 207 -1.53 -31.54 -0.41
N ARG A 208 -2.51 -32.45 -0.24
CA ARG A 208 -3.86 -32.07 0.21
C ARG A 208 -3.89 -31.55 1.65
N GLU A 209 -3.08 -32.15 2.54
CA GLU A 209 -3.06 -31.79 3.97
C GLU A 209 -2.28 -30.49 4.22
N TRP A 210 -1.17 -30.29 3.51
CA TRP A 210 -0.27 -29.14 3.70
C TRP A 210 -0.52 -28.00 2.72
N GLY A 211 -1.34 -28.25 1.69
CA GLY A 211 -1.66 -27.29 0.64
C GLY A 211 -2.34 -26.01 1.14
N GLN A 212 -2.92 -26.03 2.34
CA GLN A 212 -3.52 -24.86 2.97
C GLN A 212 -2.50 -23.73 3.17
N THR A 213 -1.24 -24.06 3.50
CA THR A 213 -0.16 -23.08 3.66
C THR A 213 0.10 -22.32 2.36
N GLY A 214 0.22 -23.04 1.24
CA GLY A 214 0.41 -22.40 -0.06
C GLY A 214 -0.81 -21.61 -0.53
N GLN A 215 -2.02 -22.09 -0.26
CA GLN A 215 -3.25 -21.35 -0.57
C GLN A 215 -3.35 -20.04 0.24
N ASN A 216 -3.03 -20.08 1.53
CA ASN A 216 -3.02 -18.87 2.36
C ASN A 216 -1.94 -17.89 1.91
N TYR A 217 -0.80 -18.39 1.49
CA TYR A 217 0.26 -17.56 0.90
C TYR A 217 -0.22 -16.85 -0.38
N LEU A 218 -0.88 -17.56 -1.30
CA LEU A 218 -1.45 -16.95 -2.52
C LEU A 218 -2.48 -15.88 -2.19
N LYS A 219 -3.36 -16.13 -1.21
CA LYS A 219 -4.32 -15.14 -0.70
C LYS A 219 -3.62 -13.91 -0.14
N SER A 220 -2.52 -14.11 0.61
CA SER A 220 -1.73 -13.01 1.16
C SER A 220 -1.05 -12.17 0.06
N LEU A 221 -0.56 -12.81 -1.00
CA LEU A 221 -0.01 -12.11 -2.17
C LEU A 221 -1.06 -11.26 -2.88
N LEU A 222 -2.25 -11.82 -3.12
CA LEU A 222 -3.37 -11.09 -3.70
C LEU A 222 -3.79 -9.91 -2.81
N ALA A 223 -3.83 -10.11 -1.50
CA ALA A 223 -4.13 -9.05 -0.53
C ALA A 223 -3.11 -7.92 -0.59
N LEU A 224 -1.80 -8.23 -0.63
CA LEU A 224 -0.73 -7.23 -0.76
C LEU A 224 -0.79 -6.47 -2.09
N GLY A 225 -1.09 -7.16 -3.19
CA GLY A 225 -1.31 -6.53 -4.49
C GLY A 225 -2.50 -5.57 -4.44
N PHE A 226 -3.65 -6.04 -3.91
CA PHE A 226 -4.89 -5.27 -3.84
C PHE A 226 -4.85 -4.13 -2.82
N GLN A 227 -3.98 -4.21 -1.81
CA GLN A 227 -3.76 -3.12 -0.85
C GLN A 227 -3.39 -1.80 -1.56
N ALA A 228 -2.65 -1.86 -2.65
CA ALA A 228 -2.31 -0.68 -3.47
C ALA A 228 -3.57 0.06 -3.97
N PHE A 229 -4.54 -0.70 -4.47
CA PHE A 229 -5.82 -0.15 -4.90
C PHE A 229 -6.58 0.51 -3.72
N LEU A 230 -6.62 -0.14 -2.56
CA LEU A 230 -7.28 0.44 -1.37
C LEU A 230 -6.60 1.74 -0.93
N ILE A 231 -5.28 1.82 -0.98
CA ILE A 231 -4.55 3.06 -0.70
C ILE A 231 -4.97 4.17 -1.68
N MET A 232 -5.05 3.86 -2.98
CA MET A 232 -5.50 4.84 -3.98
C MET A 232 -6.91 5.33 -3.72
N VAL A 233 -7.84 4.43 -3.36
CA VAL A 233 -9.22 4.81 -2.98
C VAL A 233 -9.24 5.73 -1.76
N CYS A 234 -8.44 5.42 -0.71
CA CYS A 234 -8.32 6.28 0.48
C CYS A 234 -7.83 7.69 0.12
N VAL A 235 -6.83 7.78 -0.76
CA VAL A 235 -6.28 9.07 -1.23
C VAL A 235 -7.32 9.85 -2.03
N GLY A 236 -8.08 9.18 -2.91
CA GLY A 236 -9.16 9.81 -3.67
C GLY A 236 -10.28 10.36 -2.77
N ILE A 237 -10.72 9.58 -1.77
CA ILE A 237 -11.72 10.03 -0.79
C ILE A 237 -11.19 11.25 -0.03
N TYR A 238 -9.92 11.20 0.43
CA TYR A 238 -9.29 12.32 1.12
C TYR A 238 -9.29 13.60 0.26
N ALA A 239 -8.88 13.48 -1.00
CA ALA A 239 -8.84 14.63 -1.91
C ALA A 239 -10.22 15.30 -2.07
N VAL A 240 -11.27 14.50 -2.25
CA VAL A 240 -12.65 15.02 -2.35
C VAL A 240 -13.10 15.67 -1.03
N LEU A 241 -12.76 15.08 0.14
CA LEU A 241 -13.09 15.66 1.44
C LEU A 241 -12.42 17.02 1.64
N VAL A 242 -11.14 17.13 1.28
CA VAL A 242 -10.41 18.41 1.41
C VAL A 242 -10.92 19.47 0.45
N GLN A 243 -11.28 19.11 -0.79
CA GLN A 243 -11.89 20.06 -1.75
C GLN A 243 -13.22 20.60 -1.25
N ASN A 244 -13.99 19.80 -0.51
CA ASN A 244 -15.29 20.21 0.03
C ASN A 244 -15.19 21.03 1.32
N ILE A 245 -13.98 21.29 1.85
CA ILE A 245 -13.81 22.23 2.95
C ILE A 245 -14.25 23.60 2.44
N ALA A 246 -15.49 23.97 2.78
CA ALA A 246 -15.95 25.31 2.50
C ALA A 246 -15.12 26.29 3.33
N VAL A 247 -14.40 27.17 2.64
CA VAL A 247 -13.81 28.34 3.28
C VAL A 247 -14.97 29.27 3.59
N GLY A 248 -15.69 28.93 4.65
CA GLY A 248 -16.72 29.75 5.23
C GLY A 248 -16.13 30.93 6.01
N ASP A 249 -16.95 31.63 6.77
CA ASP A 249 -16.54 32.79 7.57
C ASP A 249 -15.51 32.47 8.66
N ASP A 250 -15.26 31.19 8.98
CA ASP A 250 -14.32 30.78 10.03
C ASP A 250 -13.16 29.94 9.48
N ILE A 251 -12.09 30.63 9.14
CA ILE A 251 -10.81 30.07 8.65
C ILE A 251 -10.22 29.07 9.66
N THR A 252 -10.43 29.31 10.96
CA THR A 252 -9.93 28.45 12.03
C THR A 252 -10.55 27.05 11.93
N VAL A 253 -11.85 26.98 11.70
CA VAL A 253 -12.58 25.70 11.53
C VAL A 253 -12.06 24.94 10.31
N ALA A 254 -11.91 25.61 9.17
CA ALA A 254 -11.41 24.99 7.94
C ALA A 254 -10.00 24.36 8.10
N ILE A 255 -9.11 25.03 8.82
CA ILE A 255 -7.76 24.50 9.11
C ILE A 255 -7.82 23.23 9.96
N TRP A 256 -8.67 23.22 11.01
CA TRP A 256 -8.83 22.05 11.88
C TRP A 256 -9.53 20.89 11.18
N GLU A 257 -10.49 21.17 10.29
CA GLU A 257 -11.12 20.15 9.44
C GLU A 257 -10.10 19.49 8.49
N CYS A 258 -9.26 20.29 7.83
CA CYS A 258 -8.18 19.77 6.96
C CYS A 258 -7.23 18.88 7.74
N LEU A 259 -6.79 19.29 8.93
CA LEU A 259 -5.95 18.46 9.81
C LEU A 259 -6.68 17.17 10.20
N GLY A 260 -7.97 17.27 10.57
CA GLY A 260 -8.80 16.11 10.93
C GLY A 260 -8.89 15.09 9.79
N TYR A 261 -9.11 15.53 8.55
CA TYR A 261 -9.13 14.66 7.37
C TYR A 261 -7.77 14.04 7.09
N THR A 262 -6.67 14.77 7.31
CA THR A 262 -5.32 14.24 7.14
C THR A 262 -5.01 13.15 8.19
N VAL A 263 -5.44 13.34 9.44
CA VAL A 263 -5.36 12.31 10.49
C VAL A 263 -6.17 11.08 10.11
N LEU A 264 -7.39 11.30 9.59
CA LEU A 264 -8.27 10.22 9.10
C LEU A 264 -7.62 9.46 7.95
N LEU A 265 -7.00 10.15 7.00
CA LEU A 265 -6.23 9.51 5.92
C LEU A 265 -5.14 8.60 6.48
N CYS A 266 -4.29 9.12 7.39
CA CYS A 266 -3.25 8.30 8.01
C CYS A 266 -3.82 7.07 8.71
N TYR A 267 -4.86 7.22 9.49
CA TYR A 267 -5.52 6.09 10.16
C TYR A 267 -6.04 5.05 9.17
N THR A 268 -6.72 5.49 8.12
CA THR A 268 -7.27 4.57 7.10
C THR A 268 -6.17 3.87 6.33
N LEU A 269 -5.08 4.57 5.98
CA LEU A 269 -3.92 3.98 5.31
C LEU A 269 -3.30 2.84 6.14
N PHE A 270 -3.13 3.02 7.45
CA PHE A 270 -2.64 1.94 8.34
C PHE A 270 -3.58 0.72 8.36
N ARG A 271 -4.88 0.93 8.15
CA ARG A 271 -5.89 -0.13 8.13
C ARG A 271 -6.00 -0.86 6.78
N THR A 272 -5.46 -0.30 5.69
CA THR A 272 -5.59 -0.90 4.35
C THR A 272 -5.02 -2.31 4.25
N GLY A 273 -3.90 -2.59 4.91
CA GLY A 273 -3.27 -3.92 4.92
C GLY A 273 -4.15 -4.98 5.59
N SER A 274 -4.70 -4.68 6.78
CA SER A 274 -5.60 -5.60 7.48
C SER A 274 -6.92 -5.78 6.73
N LEU A 275 -7.44 -4.73 6.12
CA LEU A 275 -8.65 -4.78 5.30
C LEU A 275 -8.45 -5.65 4.07
N ALA A 276 -7.33 -5.48 3.35
CA ALA A 276 -6.98 -6.31 2.20
C ALA A 276 -6.88 -7.79 2.59
N LYS A 277 -6.16 -8.12 3.68
CA LYS A 277 -6.05 -9.49 4.18
C LYS A 277 -7.43 -10.09 4.54
N SER A 278 -8.29 -9.31 5.18
CA SER A 278 -9.65 -9.74 5.51
C SER A 278 -10.50 -10.04 4.26
N LEU A 279 -10.42 -9.19 3.22
CA LEU A 279 -11.17 -9.37 1.97
C LEU A 279 -10.79 -10.65 1.24
N PHE A 280 -9.52 -11.04 1.27
CA PHE A 280 -9.04 -12.27 0.62
C PHE A 280 -9.04 -13.49 1.56
N GLY A 281 -9.49 -13.35 2.82
CA GLY A 281 -9.44 -14.42 3.81
C GLY A 281 -8.02 -14.93 4.06
N ALA A 282 -7.05 -14.02 4.03
CA ALA A 282 -5.65 -14.29 4.36
C ALA A 282 -5.45 -14.13 5.87
N HIS A 283 -5.13 -15.23 6.54
CA HIS A 283 -4.90 -15.29 7.99
C HIS A 283 -3.45 -15.68 8.27
#